data_6db41362cbe7b9f2214a71bad8e5451f
#
_entry.id   6db41362cbe7b9f2214a71bad8e5451f
#
_cell.length_a   1.000
_cell.length_b   1.000
_cell.length_c   1.000
_cell.angle_alpha   90.00
_cell.angle_beta   90.00
_cell.angle_gamma   90.00
#
_symmetry.space_group_name_H-M   'P 1'
#
loop_
_entity.id
_entity.type
_entity.pdbx_description
1 polymer ?
#
loop_
_entity_poly.entity_id
_entity_poly.type
_entity_poly.pdbx_seq_one_letter_code
_entity_poly.pdbx_strand_id
1 'polypeptide(L)'
;MTGNFLHLLLVEDNPDHAELIRRQLEQFSFGTRLHHVEDGEAALDYIFGKGSFTDRSRFPAPDAVLLDLRLPRVDGLEVLRLVKIQPQFEKLPIVVLTSSDAENDVARSFELRADGFLTKPIELETLQKILCGLGLAGGLAGPEILARPNLNPPP
;
A
#
# COMPACT_ATOMS: atom_id res chain seq x y z
N MET A 1 -0.85 18.91 16.05
CA MET A 1 -0.42 18.74 15.50
C MET A 1 -0.77 18.36 14.58
N THR A 2 -0.94 18.40 14.31
CA THR A 2 -1.40 18.25 13.40
C THR A 2 -0.80 17.85 12.45
N GLY A 3 -1.01 17.82 11.54
CA GLY A 3 -0.43 17.50 10.44
C GLY A 3 0.03 16.16 10.25
N ASN A 4 -0.35 15.28 11.01
CA ASN A 4 0.06 13.91 10.83
C ASN A 4 -0.88 13.24 9.89
N PHE A 5 -0.47 13.15 8.63
CA PHE A 5 -1.23 12.42 7.65
C PHE A 5 -0.53 11.13 7.35
N LEU A 6 -1.30 10.11 7.05
CA LEU A 6 -0.77 8.86 6.57
C LEU A 6 -0.54 9.00 5.06
N HIS A 7 0.70 8.89 4.63
CA HIS A 7 1.03 9.02 3.21
C HIS A 7 1.01 7.63 2.57
N LEU A 8 0.11 7.45 1.64
CA LEU A 8 -0.04 6.18 0.94
C LEU A 8 0.35 6.36 -0.52
N LEU A 9 1.12 5.42 -1.04
CA LEU A 9 1.43 5.39 -2.46
C LEU A 9 0.55 4.34 -3.09
N LEU A 10 -0.26 4.74 -4.06
CA LEU A 10 -1.10 3.81 -4.81
C LEU A 10 -0.47 3.59 -6.17
N VAL A 11 -0.21 2.35 -6.51
CA VAL A 11 0.34 1.97 -7.80
C VAL A 11 -0.76 1.26 -8.56
N GLU A 12 -1.36 1.95 -9.52
CA GLU A 12 -2.55 1.46 -10.22
C GLU A 12 -2.62 2.11 -11.58
N ASP A 13 -2.66 1.31 -12.65
CA ASP A 13 -2.67 1.85 -14.00
C ASP A 13 -4.08 2.20 -14.50
N ASN A 14 -5.12 1.74 -13.82
CA ASN A 14 -6.48 2.04 -14.22
C ASN A 14 -6.99 3.25 -13.45
N PRO A 15 -7.25 4.37 -14.13
CA PRO A 15 -7.65 5.59 -13.42
C PRO A 15 -8.99 5.46 -12.68
N ASP A 16 -9.89 4.62 -13.17
CA ASP A 16 -11.18 4.44 -12.50
C ASP A 16 -11.00 3.71 -11.18
N HIS A 17 -10.12 2.70 -11.17
CA HIS A 17 -9.85 1.98 -9.93
C HIS A 17 -9.15 2.91 -8.94
N ALA A 18 -8.23 3.73 -9.42
CA ALA A 18 -7.53 4.66 -8.56
C ALA A 18 -8.49 5.66 -7.92
N GLU A 19 -9.45 6.13 -8.71
CA GLU A 19 -10.41 7.10 -8.20
C GLU A 19 -11.32 6.48 -7.14
N LEU A 20 -11.72 5.23 -7.33
CA LEU A 20 -12.53 4.56 -6.33
C LEU A 20 -11.78 4.43 -5.00
N ILE A 21 -10.52 4.08 -5.07
CA ILE A 21 -9.73 3.95 -3.86
C ILE A 21 -9.56 5.30 -3.19
N ARG A 22 -9.32 6.35 -3.98
CA ARG A 22 -9.20 7.70 -3.43
C ARG A 22 -10.45 8.09 -2.66
N ARG A 23 -11.62 7.82 -3.23
CA ARG A 23 -12.87 8.17 -2.58
C ARG A 23 -13.09 7.40 -1.29
N GLN A 24 -12.68 6.15 -1.28
CA GLN A 24 -12.82 5.36 -0.07
C GLN A 24 -11.92 5.89 1.03
N LEU A 25 -10.72 6.30 0.68
CA LEU A 25 -9.80 6.83 1.68
C LEU A 25 -10.29 8.15 2.27
N GLU A 26 -11.05 8.92 1.51
CA GLU A 26 -11.60 10.15 2.02
C GLU A 26 -12.63 9.93 3.11
N GLN A 27 -13.15 8.72 3.22
CA GLN A 27 -14.13 8.40 4.25
C GLN A 27 -13.50 7.95 5.55
N PHE A 28 -12.19 7.81 5.59
CA PHE A 28 -11.53 7.42 6.82
C PHE A 28 -11.61 8.56 7.81
N SER A 29 -11.69 8.24 9.11
CA SER A 29 -11.74 9.25 10.13
C SER A 29 -10.37 9.84 10.42
N PHE A 30 -9.30 9.23 9.93
CA PHE A 30 -7.97 9.78 10.09
C PHE A 30 -7.50 10.31 8.74
N GLY A 31 -6.57 11.25 8.77
CA GLY A 31 -6.13 11.90 7.56
C GLY A 31 -5.21 11.03 6.74
N THR A 32 -5.47 10.97 5.45
CA THR A 32 -4.60 10.27 4.52
C THR A 32 -4.25 11.21 3.38
N ARG A 33 -3.07 11.00 2.82
CA ARG A 33 -2.65 11.68 1.60
C ARG A 33 -2.27 10.60 0.61
N LEU A 34 -3.01 10.54 -0.48
CA LEU A 34 -2.79 9.53 -1.49
C LEU A 34 -1.94 10.08 -2.61
N HIS A 35 -0.86 9.39 -2.90
CA HIS A 35 0.02 9.70 -4.02
C HIS A 35 -0.12 8.56 -5.01
N HIS A 36 -0.29 8.88 -6.28
CA HIS A 36 -0.67 7.88 -7.26
C HIS A 36 0.34 7.84 -8.41
N VAL A 37 0.82 6.65 -8.74
CA VAL A 37 1.62 6.43 -9.94
C VAL A 37 0.98 5.30 -10.72
N GLU A 38 1.28 5.21 -12.01
CA GLU A 38 0.53 4.33 -12.91
C GLU A 38 1.28 3.12 -13.41
N ASP A 39 2.55 3.00 -13.12
CA ASP A 39 3.31 1.84 -13.58
C ASP A 39 4.40 1.49 -12.59
N GLY A 40 5.02 0.34 -12.81
CA GLY A 40 6.02 -0.16 -11.87
C GLY A 40 7.30 0.65 -11.86
N GLU A 41 7.68 1.21 -12.98
CA GLU A 41 8.89 2.02 -13.04
C GLU A 41 8.71 3.29 -12.19
N ALA A 42 7.56 3.95 -12.35
CA ALA A 42 7.27 5.14 -11.56
C ALA A 42 7.16 4.80 -10.07
N ALA A 43 6.65 3.61 -9.75
CA ALA A 43 6.57 3.18 -8.36
C ALA A 43 7.95 3.04 -7.75
N LEU A 44 8.87 2.41 -8.47
CA LEU A 44 10.23 2.25 -7.97
C LEU A 44 10.91 3.62 -7.80
N ASP A 45 10.72 4.50 -8.77
CA ASP A 45 11.31 5.84 -8.67
C ASP A 45 10.74 6.57 -7.47
N TYR A 46 9.44 6.47 -7.25
CA TYR A 46 8.83 7.16 -6.12
C TYR A 46 9.38 6.61 -4.80
N ILE A 47 9.36 5.30 -4.65
CA ILE A 47 9.77 4.69 -3.39
C ILE A 47 11.23 4.99 -3.09
N PHE A 48 12.08 4.92 -4.11
CA PHE A 48 13.50 5.15 -3.93
C PHE A 48 13.90 6.63 -3.95
N GLY A 49 12.96 7.52 -4.23
CA GLY A 49 13.25 8.96 -4.27
C GLY A 49 14.13 9.34 -5.44
N LYS A 50 13.88 8.78 -6.61
CA LYS A 50 14.66 9.01 -7.80
C LYS A 50 13.84 9.69 -8.89
N GLY A 51 14.52 10.09 -9.96
CA GLY A 51 13.85 10.67 -11.11
C GLY A 51 13.05 11.90 -10.75
N SER A 52 11.80 11.89 -11.11
CA SER A 52 10.91 13.01 -10.83
C SER A 52 10.52 13.14 -9.37
N PHE A 53 10.90 12.18 -8.54
CA PHE A 53 10.42 12.12 -7.17
C PHE A 53 11.52 12.35 -6.13
N THR A 54 12.55 13.10 -6.49
CA THR A 54 13.65 13.35 -5.57
C THR A 54 13.29 14.34 -4.49
N ASP A 55 12.34 15.23 -4.74
CA ASP A 55 11.96 16.27 -3.79
C ASP A 55 10.97 15.70 -2.79
N ARG A 56 11.47 15.32 -1.63
CA ARG A 56 10.63 14.67 -0.60
C ARG A 56 9.66 15.64 0.08
N SER A 57 9.82 16.94 -0.13
CA SER A 57 8.82 17.86 0.39
C SER A 57 7.58 17.84 -0.48
N ARG A 58 7.73 17.50 -1.75
CA ARG A 58 6.58 17.38 -2.64
C ARG A 58 6.10 15.94 -2.75
N PHE A 59 7.02 14.99 -2.63
CA PHE A 59 6.72 13.58 -2.78
C PHE A 59 7.25 12.85 -1.56
N PRO A 60 6.53 12.94 -0.42
CA PRO A 60 7.02 12.35 0.83
C PRO A 60 7.19 10.85 0.73
N ALA A 61 8.13 10.31 1.48
CA ALA A 61 8.29 8.88 1.54
C ALA A 61 6.98 8.26 2.02
N PRO A 62 6.51 7.20 1.38
CA PRO A 62 5.22 6.64 1.76
C PRO A 62 5.30 5.87 3.08
N ASP A 63 4.20 5.89 3.82
CA ASP A 63 4.08 5.09 5.02
C ASP A 63 3.64 3.67 4.67
N ALA A 64 3.00 3.50 3.54
CA ALA A 64 2.61 2.19 3.03
C ALA A 64 2.35 2.30 1.54
N VAL A 65 2.39 1.17 0.86
CA VAL A 65 2.16 1.11 -0.58
C VAL A 65 0.99 0.19 -0.86
N LEU A 66 0.06 0.64 -1.68
CA LEU A 66 -1.02 -0.19 -2.21
C LEU A 66 -0.61 -0.51 -3.65
N LEU A 67 -0.33 -1.75 -3.93
CA LEU A 67 0.34 -2.15 -5.15
C LEU A 67 -0.49 -3.12 -5.96
N ASP A 68 -0.95 -2.67 -7.12
CA ASP A 68 -1.62 -3.56 -8.07
C ASP A 68 -0.54 -4.47 -8.65
N LEU A 69 -0.82 -5.74 -8.75
CA LEU A 69 0.14 -6.68 -9.30
C LEU A 69 0.20 -6.65 -10.82
N ARG A 70 -0.85 -6.18 -11.48
CA ARG A 70 -0.90 -6.17 -12.93
C ARG A 70 -0.60 -4.79 -13.45
N LEU A 71 0.66 -4.52 -13.70
CA LEU A 71 1.11 -3.19 -14.09
C LEU A 71 1.90 -3.25 -15.38
N PRO A 72 1.86 -2.18 -16.16
CA PRO A 72 2.75 -2.09 -17.32
C PRO A 72 4.17 -1.76 -16.89
N ARG A 73 5.09 -1.95 -17.78
CA ARG A 73 6.52 -1.69 -17.62
C ARG A 73 7.16 -2.68 -16.68
N VAL A 74 7.16 -2.40 -15.39
CA VAL A 74 7.67 -3.36 -14.41
C VAL A 74 6.47 -3.86 -13.65
N ASP A 75 6.22 -5.18 -13.67
CA ASP A 75 5.01 -5.69 -13.06
C ASP A 75 5.10 -5.65 -11.53
N GLY A 76 3.94 -5.81 -10.88
CA GLY A 76 3.85 -5.60 -9.44
C GLY A 76 4.69 -6.55 -8.62
N LEU A 77 4.79 -7.81 -9.01
CA LEU A 77 5.61 -8.76 -8.25
C LEU A 77 7.08 -8.36 -8.29
N GLU A 78 7.53 -7.84 -9.42
CA GLU A 78 8.90 -7.40 -9.53
C GLU A 78 9.14 -6.13 -8.71
N VAL A 79 8.16 -5.21 -8.69
CA VAL A 79 8.27 -4.04 -7.83
C VAL A 79 8.41 -4.47 -6.37
N LEU A 80 7.57 -5.40 -5.95
CA LEU A 80 7.59 -5.90 -4.59
C LEU A 80 8.96 -6.49 -4.26
N ARG A 81 9.47 -7.34 -5.15
CA ARG A 81 10.75 -7.97 -4.93
C ARG A 81 11.87 -6.95 -4.80
N LEU A 82 11.92 -6.00 -5.74
CA LEU A 82 13.00 -5.03 -5.76
C LEU A 82 12.99 -4.11 -4.55
N VAL A 83 11.82 -3.79 -4.04
CA VAL A 83 11.73 -2.95 -2.87
C VAL A 83 12.14 -3.72 -1.62
N LYS A 84 11.61 -4.93 -1.47
CA LYS A 84 11.83 -5.67 -0.23
C LYS A 84 13.26 -6.19 -0.05
N ILE A 85 14.01 -6.33 -1.12
CA ILE A 85 15.41 -6.75 -0.96
C ILE A 85 16.31 -5.59 -0.54
N GLN A 86 15.82 -4.36 -0.57
CA GLN A 86 16.61 -3.22 -0.11
C GLN A 86 16.47 -3.10 1.40
N PRO A 87 17.55 -3.13 2.16
CA PRO A 87 17.45 -3.14 3.62
C PRO A 87 16.65 -1.96 4.17
N GLN A 88 16.78 -0.80 3.57
CA GLN A 88 16.09 0.37 4.09
C GLN A 88 14.59 0.35 3.84
N PHE A 89 14.12 -0.52 2.95
CA PHE A 89 12.69 -0.62 2.66
C PHE A 89 12.10 -1.97 3.04
N GLU A 90 12.88 -2.78 3.69
CA GLU A 90 12.43 -4.11 4.08
C GLU A 90 11.16 -4.06 4.93
N LYS A 91 11.02 -3.04 5.75
CA LYS A 91 9.86 -2.92 6.62
C LYS A 91 8.77 -2.00 6.10
N LEU A 92 8.93 -1.48 4.91
CA LEU A 92 7.89 -0.65 4.32
C LEU A 92 6.68 -1.53 4.04
N PRO A 93 5.52 -1.24 4.63
CA PRO A 93 4.35 -2.09 4.39
C PRO A 93 3.88 -1.99 2.95
N ILE A 94 3.71 -3.14 2.31
CA ILE A 94 3.19 -3.21 0.96
C ILE A 94 1.98 -4.14 0.95
N VAL A 95 0.83 -3.60 0.60
CA VAL A 95 -0.41 -4.34 0.49
C VAL A 95 -0.71 -4.52 -0.99
N VAL A 96 -0.79 -5.75 -1.45
CA VAL A 96 -1.03 -6.00 -2.86
C VAL A 96 -2.52 -5.98 -3.17
N LEU A 97 -2.83 -5.42 -4.33
CA LEU A 97 -4.19 -5.38 -4.85
C LEU A 97 -4.28 -6.39 -5.97
N THR A 98 -5.29 -7.23 -5.95
CA THR A 98 -5.35 -8.32 -6.89
C THR A 98 -6.78 -8.59 -7.33
N SER A 99 -6.94 -9.24 -8.47
CA SER A 99 -8.25 -9.67 -8.90
C SER A 99 -8.59 -10.98 -8.21
N SER A 100 -9.87 -11.31 -8.19
CA SER A 100 -10.35 -12.42 -7.39
C SER A 100 -9.82 -13.77 -7.83
N ASP A 101 -9.29 -13.87 -9.04
CA ASP A 101 -8.84 -15.16 -9.56
C ASP A 101 -7.32 -15.26 -9.62
N ALA A 102 -6.61 -14.49 -8.86
CA ALA A 102 -5.16 -14.45 -8.94
C ALA A 102 -4.50 -15.13 -7.74
N GLU A 103 -4.92 -16.34 -7.42
CA GLU A 103 -4.39 -17.03 -6.26
C GLU A 103 -2.90 -17.24 -6.29
N ASN A 104 -2.37 -17.59 -7.46
CA ASN A 104 -0.93 -17.82 -7.56
C ASN A 104 -0.15 -16.54 -7.33
N ASP A 105 -0.68 -15.43 -7.80
CA ASP A 105 -0.02 -14.14 -7.61
C ASP A 105 -0.02 -13.75 -6.14
N VAL A 106 -1.11 -14.04 -5.42
CA VAL A 106 -1.18 -13.75 -4.00
C VAL A 106 -0.14 -14.58 -3.25
N ALA A 107 -0.06 -15.89 -3.56
CA ALA A 107 0.92 -16.76 -2.91
C ALA A 107 2.33 -16.26 -3.16
N ARG A 108 2.64 -15.89 -4.41
CA ARG A 108 3.96 -15.40 -4.73
C ARG A 108 4.26 -14.08 -4.02
N SER A 109 3.25 -13.23 -3.87
CA SER A 109 3.47 -11.95 -3.20
C SER A 109 3.87 -12.15 -1.74
N PHE A 110 3.29 -13.15 -1.07
CA PHE A 110 3.66 -13.42 0.31
C PHE A 110 5.06 -14.03 0.40
N GLU A 111 5.46 -14.84 -0.58
CA GLU A 111 6.82 -15.33 -0.63
C GLU A 111 7.81 -14.19 -0.77
N LEU A 112 7.39 -13.10 -1.40
CA LEU A 112 8.22 -11.93 -1.59
C LEU A 112 8.00 -10.89 -0.48
N ARG A 113 7.32 -11.31 0.60
CA ARG A 113 7.14 -10.52 1.82
C ARG A 113 6.13 -9.38 1.72
N ALA A 114 5.08 -9.56 0.94
CA ALA A 114 3.97 -8.64 0.99
C ALA A 114 3.38 -8.66 2.40
N ASP A 115 2.90 -7.52 2.85
CA ASP A 115 2.38 -7.37 4.20
C ASP A 115 0.88 -7.62 4.27
N GLY A 116 0.22 -7.71 3.15
CA GLY A 116 -1.20 -8.01 3.10
C GLY A 116 -1.68 -7.99 1.68
N PHE A 117 -2.94 -8.33 1.49
CA PHE A 117 -3.52 -8.23 0.16
C PHE A 117 -5.00 -7.85 0.27
N LEU A 118 -5.50 -7.27 -0.82
CA LEU A 118 -6.90 -6.92 -0.96
C LEU A 118 -7.36 -7.37 -2.32
N THR A 119 -8.55 -7.93 -2.38
CA THR A 119 -9.15 -8.35 -3.64
C THR A 119 -10.02 -7.22 -4.16
N LYS A 120 -9.92 -6.93 -5.43
CA LYS A 120 -10.76 -5.91 -6.06
C LYS A 120 -12.15 -6.47 -6.28
N PRO A 121 -13.20 -5.67 -6.14
CA PRO A 121 -13.18 -4.25 -5.75
C PRO A 121 -12.84 -4.08 -4.28
N ILE A 122 -12.08 -3.03 -3.99
CA ILE A 122 -11.57 -2.80 -2.65
C ILE A 122 -12.71 -2.31 -1.76
N GLU A 123 -12.84 -2.93 -0.60
CA GLU A 123 -13.85 -2.50 0.35
C GLU A 123 -13.21 -1.65 1.43
N LEU A 124 -13.85 -0.55 1.76
CA LEU A 124 -13.32 0.40 2.72
C LEU A 124 -13.02 -0.27 4.06
N GLU A 125 -13.94 -1.05 4.55
CA GLU A 125 -13.77 -1.67 5.85
C GLU A 125 -12.57 -2.60 5.88
N THR A 126 -12.38 -3.37 4.82
CA THR A 126 -11.25 -4.29 4.75
C THR A 126 -9.94 -3.52 4.67
N LEU A 127 -9.90 -2.47 3.87
CA LEU A 127 -8.70 -1.65 3.76
C LEU A 127 -8.37 -1.02 5.10
N GLN A 128 -9.39 -0.52 5.80
CA GLN A 128 -9.17 0.11 7.08
C GLN A 128 -8.61 -0.88 8.10
N LYS A 129 -9.13 -2.09 8.11
CA LYS A 129 -8.65 -3.12 9.03
C LYS A 129 -7.19 -3.47 8.76
N ILE A 130 -6.82 -3.55 7.50
CA ILE A 130 -5.44 -3.88 7.17
C ILE A 130 -4.51 -2.75 7.61
N LEU A 131 -4.87 -1.51 7.34
CA LEU A 131 -4.02 -0.40 7.74
C LEU A 131 -3.89 -0.31 9.25
N CYS A 132 -4.98 -0.56 9.98
CA CYS A 132 -4.91 -0.58 11.41
C CYS A 132 -4.06 -1.75 11.91
N GLY A 133 -4.19 -2.89 11.28
CA GLY A 133 -3.41 -4.07 11.67
C GLY A 133 -1.93 -3.88 11.46
N LEU A 134 -1.56 -3.00 10.53
CA LEU A 134 -0.15 -2.69 10.30
C LEU A 134 0.34 -1.57 11.18
N GLY A 135 -0.49 -1.07 12.08
CA GLY A 135 -0.11 -0.01 13.00
C GLY A 135 -0.15 1.37 12.39
N LEU A 136 -0.73 1.51 11.21
CA LEU A 136 -0.64 2.76 10.48
C LEU A 136 -1.72 3.76 10.84
N ALA A 137 -2.83 3.31 11.37
CA ALA A 137 -3.90 4.18 11.78
C ALA A 137 -4.07 4.13 13.28
N GLY A 138 -2.98 4.02 13.97
CA GLY A 138 -3.02 3.71 15.37
C GLY A 138 -3.67 4.74 16.25
N GLY A 139 -3.56 5.97 15.87
CA GLY A 139 -4.12 6.99 16.70
C GLY A 139 -5.61 6.87 16.85
N LEU A 140 -6.25 6.18 15.91
CA LEU A 140 -7.61 6.10 15.92
C LEU A 140 -8.15 5.01 16.69
N ALA A 141 -7.61 3.93 16.57
CA ALA A 141 -8.21 2.75 17.08
C ALA A 141 -7.33 2.07 18.05
N GLY A 142 -6.74 2.80 18.92
CA GLY A 142 -5.82 2.23 19.84
C GLY A 142 -6.29 0.96 20.50
N PRO A 143 -7.43 0.98 21.20
CA PRO A 143 -7.86 -0.23 21.88
C PRO A 143 -8.19 -1.35 20.93
N GLU A 144 -8.79 -1.04 19.83
CA GLU A 144 -9.14 -2.06 18.90
C GLU A 144 -7.94 -2.66 18.25
N ILE A 145 -6.95 -1.87 17.95
CA ILE A 145 -5.76 -2.39 17.36
C ILE A 145 -5.10 -3.37 18.30
N LEU A 146 -5.08 -3.05 19.57
CA LEU A 146 -4.49 -3.94 20.52
C LEU A 146 -5.27 -5.22 20.62
N ALA A 147 -6.53 -5.13 20.41
CA ALA A 147 -7.36 -6.29 20.55
C ALA A 147 -7.22 -7.27 19.44
N ARG A 148 -6.59 -6.93 18.32
CA ARG A 148 -6.53 -7.82 17.30
C ARG A 148 -5.22 -8.25 16.91
N PRO A 149 -4.33 -8.43 17.69
CA PRO A 149 -3.08 -8.99 17.30
C PRO A 149 -3.21 -10.30 16.65
N ASN A 150 -4.23 -10.94 16.92
CA ASN A 150 -4.39 -12.19 16.35
C ASN A 150 -4.66 -12.10 14.93
N LEU A 151 -4.81 -10.97 14.49
CA LEU A 151 -5.00 -10.85 13.21
C LEU A 151 -3.96 -11.35 12.49
N ASN A 152 -3.07 -11.37 12.96
CA ASN A 152 -2.06 -11.72 12.23
C ASN A 152 -1.89 -12.93 11.93
N PRO A 153 -2.00 -13.47 11.83
CA PRO A 153 -1.83 -14.54 11.52
C PRO A 153 -1.38 -15.14 10.81
N PRO A 154 -1.24 -15.39 10.53
CA PRO A 154 -0.98 -15.76 9.80
C PRO A 154 -0.52 -16.54 9.42
N PRO A 155 -0.52 -16.82 9.18
CA PRO A 155 -0.16 -17.62 8.71
C PRO A 155 0.24 -17.97 8.06
#